data_2f6ef6ce595504bf6d2a2fe954d6e117
#
_entry.id   2f6ef6ce595504bf6d2a2fe954d6e117
#
_cell.length_a   1.000
_cell.length_b   1.000
_cell.length_c   1.000
_cell.angle_alpha   90.00
_cell.angle_beta   90.00
_cell.angle_gamma   90.00
#
_symmetry.space_group_name_H-M   'P 1'
#
loop_
_entity.id
_entity.type
_entity.pdbx_description
1 polymer ?
#
loop_
_entity_poly.entity_id
_entity_poly.type
_entity_poly.pdbx_seq_one_letter_code
_entity_poly.pdbx_strand_id
1 'polypeptide(L)'
;MDTQYGGLNKMSNSGLNMSRRIRRTPYTEKVIEAGVSGFTVVNHMLLPKSYKATVEEDYWHLSKNTQIWDVSCQRQVQIIGEDATKLIQLMSPRSIKDMPIGKCYYYPMIDENAGMINDPVLLKLSENKYWLSVADSDVLLWAKGLAVGRNFKVDIIEPDVYPLAIQGPKSEELMSSIFGEKIKKLKFFHFSFFEFEGTKQIIARSGYSKQDGFEIYLKGFSLGKKLWETIWEAGKDFNISPGCPNLIDRIEGGLLSYGNEFTLENNPIECGFDNYCNNLSHDFIGKNALKKILKNGIEKKIKGITFDGSPTPPCTIPFPVYSKNRFQIGNITSGIYSPFLKTNIGLSMVDRDYWNDGQDVIVLTPDNIERKGKVCSLPFNYS
;
A
#
# COMPACT_ATOMS: atom_id res chain seq x y z
N MET A 1 26.33 3.35 11.46
CA MET A 1 25.64 4.52 10.90
C MET A 1 26.08 4.90 9.48
N ASP A 2 27.21 4.44 8.99
CA ASP A 2 27.76 4.85 7.67
C ASP A 2 27.22 4.17 6.43
N THR A 3 26.48 3.06 6.57
CA THR A 3 26.00 2.28 5.43
C THR A 3 24.73 2.80 4.78
N GLN A 4 23.91 3.59 5.48
CA GLN A 4 22.67 4.16 4.91
C GLN A 4 22.89 5.36 3.97
N TYR A 5 24.06 5.99 3.98
CA TYR A 5 24.32 7.27 3.30
C TYR A 5 25.49 7.26 2.31
N GLY A 6 26.07 6.10 2.01
CA GLY A 6 27.25 5.96 1.14
C GLY A 6 26.95 5.86 -0.35
N GLY A 7 27.59 6.71 -1.14
CA GLY A 7 27.99 6.59 -2.54
C GLY A 7 27.01 6.07 -3.62
N LEU A 8 26.29 6.96 -4.31
CA LEU A 8 25.49 6.66 -5.51
C LEU A 8 26.03 7.34 -6.78
N ASN A 9 27.34 7.30 -7.02
CA ASN A 9 27.93 7.91 -8.22
C ASN A 9 27.59 7.20 -9.55
N LYS A 10 26.82 6.10 -9.55
CA LYS A 10 26.45 5.35 -10.77
C LYS A 10 24.98 5.50 -11.22
N MET A 11 24.18 6.33 -10.56
CA MET A 11 22.76 6.49 -10.92
C MET A 11 22.47 7.79 -11.68
N SER A 12 23.38 8.24 -12.54
CA SER A 12 23.27 9.53 -13.25
C SER A 12 22.14 9.62 -14.28
N ASN A 13 21.40 8.53 -14.57
CA ASN A 13 20.35 8.51 -15.60
C ASN A 13 18.91 8.48 -15.05
N SER A 14 18.69 8.48 -13.73
CA SER A 14 17.33 8.36 -13.17
C SER A 14 16.57 9.68 -13.06
N GLY A 15 17.19 10.81 -13.37
CA GLY A 15 16.59 12.14 -13.14
C GLY A 15 16.43 12.53 -11.67
N LEU A 16 16.64 11.59 -10.73
CA LEU A 16 16.50 11.80 -9.30
C LEU A 16 17.84 12.24 -8.70
N ASN A 17 17.87 13.44 -8.12
CA ASN A 17 19.07 13.95 -7.43
C ASN A 17 19.17 13.31 -6.04
N MET A 18 20.10 12.36 -5.91
CA MET A 18 20.33 11.61 -4.68
C MET A 18 21.03 12.45 -3.63
N SER A 19 20.37 12.67 -2.50
CA SER A 19 20.92 13.39 -1.35
C SER A 19 20.82 12.53 -0.08
N ARG A 20 21.46 12.99 1.02
CA ARG A 20 21.37 12.34 2.33
C ARG A 20 19.94 12.32 2.92
N ARG A 21 19.00 13.08 2.36
CA ARG A 21 17.59 13.06 2.75
C ARG A 21 16.86 11.83 2.27
N ILE A 22 17.39 11.16 1.22
CA ILE A 22 16.81 9.94 0.65
C ILE A 22 17.61 8.76 1.19
N ARG A 23 16.93 7.92 1.94
CA ARG A 23 17.54 6.73 2.55
C ARG A 23 17.56 5.58 1.57
N ARG A 24 18.64 4.81 1.64
CA ARG A 24 18.75 3.51 0.98
C ARG A 24 18.10 2.44 1.82
N THR A 25 17.71 1.36 1.16
CA THR A 25 17.26 0.13 1.79
C THR A 25 18.40 -0.90 1.84
N PRO A 26 18.29 -1.95 2.64
CA PRO A 26 19.28 -3.03 2.64
C PRO A 26 19.34 -3.81 1.33
N TYR A 27 18.36 -3.60 0.44
CA TYR A 27 18.25 -4.26 -0.87
C TYR A 27 18.67 -3.38 -2.04
N THR A 28 18.94 -2.09 -1.82
CA THR A 28 19.19 -1.10 -2.90
C THR A 28 20.27 -1.56 -3.88
N GLU A 29 21.38 -2.17 -3.41
CA GLU A 29 22.44 -2.67 -4.28
C GLU A 29 21.94 -3.82 -5.16
N LYS A 30 21.17 -4.75 -4.59
CA LYS A 30 20.59 -5.88 -5.32
C LYS A 30 19.53 -5.45 -6.33
N VAL A 31 18.74 -4.46 -6.00
CA VAL A 31 17.78 -3.83 -6.90
C VAL A 31 18.48 -3.19 -8.10
N ILE A 32 19.62 -2.51 -7.88
CA ILE A 32 20.46 -1.93 -8.95
C ILE A 32 21.06 -3.04 -9.81
N GLU A 33 21.64 -4.09 -9.19
CA GLU A 33 22.19 -5.25 -9.89
C GLU A 33 21.12 -5.97 -10.73
N ALA A 34 19.88 -6.02 -10.25
CA ALA A 34 18.74 -6.61 -10.96
C ALA A 34 18.23 -5.74 -12.13
N GLY A 35 18.79 -4.55 -12.34
CA GLY A 35 18.54 -3.71 -13.51
C GLY A 35 17.35 -2.78 -13.39
N VAL A 36 17.09 -2.23 -12.19
CA VAL A 36 16.09 -1.17 -12.00
C VAL A 36 16.34 -0.03 -12.98
N SER A 37 15.25 0.42 -13.64
CA SER A 37 15.30 1.52 -14.62
C SER A 37 14.81 2.85 -14.05
N GLY A 38 14.13 2.84 -12.88
CA GLY A 38 13.65 4.04 -12.21
C GLY A 38 13.30 3.81 -10.75
N PHE A 39 13.43 4.88 -9.97
CA PHE A 39 13.00 4.94 -8.59
C PHE A 39 12.01 6.08 -8.37
N THR A 40 11.16 5.92 -7.37
CA THR A 40 10.45 7.02 -6.72
C THR A 40 10.86 7.08 -5.25
N VAL A 41 10.38 8.09 -4.53
CA VAL A 41 10.65 8.28 -3.11
C VAL A 41 9.33 8.23 -2.35
N VAL A 42 9.28 7.36 -1.36
CA VAL A 42 8.16 7.21 -0.42
C VAL A 42 8.74 7.19 0.99
N ASN A 43 8.18 7.92 1.92
CA ASN A 43 8.68 8.00 3.30
C ASN A 43 10.18 8.32 3.40
N HIS A 44 10.71 9.17 2.53
CA HIS A 44 12.14 9.51 2.41
C HIS A 44 13.05 8.32 2.05
N MET A 45 12.50 7.23 1.51
CA MET A 45 13.24 6.05 1.09
C MET A 45 13.05 5.79 -0.41
N LEU A 46 14.05 5.15 -1.01
CA LEU A 46 13.95 4.68 -2.39
C LEU A 46 12.92 3.56 -2.51
N LEU A 47 12.06 3.67 -3.50
CA LEU A 47 11.16 2.61 -3.94
C LEU A 47 11.42 2.33 -5.43
N PRO A 48 11.77 1.10 -5.84
CA PRO A 48 11.84 0.72 -7.23
C PRO A 48 10.50 0.99 -7.92
N LYS A 49 10.53 1.60 -9.11
CA LYS A 49 9.33 1.98 -9.85
C LYS A 49 9.16 1.20 -11.15
N SER A 50 10.27 0.80 -11.74
CA SER A 50 10.29 0.03 -12.98
C SER A 50 11.61 -0.71 -13.17
N TYR A 51 11.56 -1.77 -13.94
CA TYR A 51 12.69 -2.52 -14.44
C TYR A 51 12.69 -2.48 -15.98
N LYS A 52 13.39 -3.39 -16.66
CA LYS A 52 13.47 -3.39 -18.12
C LYS A 52 12.16 -3.77 -18.82
N ALA A 53 11.31 -4.55 -18.14
CA ALA A 53 10.01 -4.97 -18.66
C ALA A 53 9.03 -3.78 -18.70
N THR A 54 8.10 -3.82 -19.63
CA THR A 54 6.96 -2.90 -19.63
C THR A 54 6.02 -3.18 -18.46
N VAL A 55 5.15 -2.22 -18.12
CA VAL A 55 4.16 -2.41 -17.05
C VAL A 55 3.24 -3.61 -17.32
N GLU A 56 2.93 -3.86 -18.61
CA GLU A 56 2.11 -5.01 -19.03
C GLU A 56 2.87 -6.34 -18.93
N GLU A 57 4.13 -6.39 -19.36
CA GLU A 57 4.97 -7.60 -19.20
C GLU A 57 5.14 -7.95 -17.73
N ASP A 58 5.41 -6.96 -16.88
CA ASP A 58 5.46 -7.11 -15.42
C ASP A 58 4.13 -7.61 -14.83
N TYR A 59 3.00 -7.07 -15.31
CA TYR A 59 1.66 -7.51 -14.91
C TYR A 59 1.43 -8.99 -15.23
N TRP A 60 1.73 -9.42 -16.47
CA TRP A 60 1.57 -10.81 -16.89
C TRP A 60 2.56 -11.75 -16.18
N HIS A 61 3.74 -11.27 -15.85
CA HIS A 61 4.70 -12.04 -15.06
C HIS A 61 4.18 -12.23 -13.63
N LEU A 62 3.74 -11.15 -12.97
CA LEU A 62 3.19 -11.16 -11.63
C LEU A 62 1.97 -12.11 -11.50
N SER A 63 1.09 -12.10 -12.50
CA SER A 63 -0.13 -12.91 -12.50
C SER A 63 0.11 -14.41 -12.68
N LYS A 64 1.32 -14.83 -13.11
CA LYS A 64 1.63 -16.24 -13.44
C LYS A 64 2.79 -16.83 -12.64
N ASN A 65 3.65 -16.01 -12.08
CA ASN A 65 4.92 -16.42 -11.48
C ASN A 65 5.11 -15.79 -10.09
N THR A 66 6.35 -15.49 -9.75
CA THR A 66 6.73 -14.85 -8.47
C THR A 66 7.59 -13.62 -8.74
N GLN A 67 7.35 -12.55 -8.01
CA GLN A 67 8.20 -11.37 -8.00
C GLN A 67 8.72 -11.07 -6.60
N ILE A 68 9.93 -10.49 -6.54
CA ILE A 68 10.56 -9.95 -5.33
C ILE A 68 10.56 -8.44 -5.40
N TRP A 69 9.99 -7.77 -4.37
CA TRP A 69 9.82 -6.32 -4.31
C TRP A 69 10.49 -5.73 -3.08
N ASP A 70 11.40 -4.80 -3.28
CA ASP A 70 11.88 -3.95 -2.18
C ASP A 70 10.80 -2.91 -1.84
N VAL A 71 10.07 -3.16 -0.78
CA VAL A 71 9.02 -2.27 -0.25
C VAL A 71 9.40 -1.69 1.11
N SER A 72 10.70 -1.57 1.39
CA SER A 72 11.22 -1.04 2.66
C SER A 72 10.80 0.41 2.93
N CYS A 73 10.32 1.12 1.91
CA CYS A 73 9.71 2.44 2.07
C CYS A 73 8.45 2.42 2.94
N GLN A 74 7.82 1.27 3.13
CA GLN A 74 6.80 1.04 4.15
C GLN A 74 7.46 0.97 5.53
N ARG A 75 7.87 2.14 6.04
CA ARG A 75 8.53 2.27 7.34
C ARG A 75 7.62 1.75 8.44
N GLN A 76 8.23 1.17 9.45
CA GLN A 76 7.49 0.71 10.62
C GLN A 76 7.48 1.76 11.71
N VAL A 77 6.33 1.97 12.34
CA VAL A 77 6.23 2.71 13.60
C VAL A 77 5.93 1.71 14.70
N GLN A 78 6.91 1.48 15.58
CA GLN A 78 6.74 0.63 16.74
C GLN A 78 6.19 1.44 17.90
N ILE A 79 5.12 0.93 18.53
CA ILE A 79 4.54 1.46 19.76
C ILE A 79 4.54 0.34 20.79
N ILE A 80 5.20 0.57 21.95
CA ILE A 80 5.28 -0.39 23.05
C ILE A 80 5.09 0.33 24.38
N GLY A 81 4.38 -0.28 25.33
CA GLY A 81 4.21 0.24 26.69
C GLY A 81 2.81 -0.01 27.26
N GLU A 82 2.61 0.40 28.51
CA GLU A 82 1.35 0.19 29.25
C GLU A 82 0.13 0.77 28.51
N ASP A 83 0.30 1.92 27.85
CA ASP A 83 -0.78 2.62 27.14
C ASP A 83 -0.73 2.41 25.61
N ALA A 84 0.08 1.46 25.10
CA ALA A 84 0.21 1.23 23.67
C ALA A 84 -1.13 0.92 22.99
N THR A 85 -1.93 0.04 23.59
CA THR A 85 -3.27 -0.30 23.09
C THR A 85 -4.22 0.92 23.08
N LYS A 86 -4.13 1.78 24.11
CA LYS A 86 -4.95 3.00 24.18
C LYS A 86 -4.56 3.98 23.08
N LEU A 87 -3.25 4.18 22.85
CA LEU A 87 -2.76 5.05 21.80
C LEU A 87 -3.16 4.54 20.41
N ILE A 88 -2.95 3.25 20.15
CA ILE A 88 -3.40 2.64 18.89
C ILE A 88 -4.91 2.87 18.74
N GLN A 89 -5.74 2.54 19.72
CA GLN A 89 -7.18 2.68 19.59
C GLN A 89 -7.63 4.15 19.40
N LEU A 90 -6.86 5.11 19.93
CA LEU A 90 -7.17 6.54 19.82
C LEU A 90 -7.02 7.07 18.38
N MET A 91 -6.16 6.45 17.56
CA MET A 91 -5.81 6.95 16.23
C MET A 91 -6.73 6.48 15.10
N SER A 92 -7.70 5.59 15.37
CA SER A 92 -8.53 4.99 14.32
C SER A 92 -9.95 4.69 14.77
N PRO A 93 -10.94 4.82 13.86
CA PRO A 93 -12.30 4.34 14.09
C PRO A 93 -12.39 2.81 14.15
N ARG A 94 -11.39 2.08 13.65
CA ARG A 94 -11.39 0.62 13.69
C ARG A 94 -11.11 0.10 15.09
N SER A 95 -12.04 -0.66 15.66
CA SER A 95 -11.81 -1.30 16.96
C SER A 95 -10.75 -2.39 16.88
N ILE A 96 -9.81 -2.35 17.84
CA ILE A 96 -8.80 -3.40 18.03
C ILE A 96 -9.04 -4.25 19.28
N LYS A 97 -10.19 -4.07 19.95
CA LYS A 97 -10.51 -4.75 21.20
C LYS A 97 -10.30 -6.26 21.11
N ASP A 98 -10.77 -6.87 20.03
CA ASP A 98 -10.72 -8.32 19.82
C ASP A 98 -9.62 -8.74 18.82
N MET A 99 -8.63 -7.87 18.60
CA MET A 99 -7.51 -8.19 17.71
C MET A 99 -6.56 -9.18 18.38
N PRO A 100 -6.41 -10.42 17.87
CA PRO A 100 -5.49 -11.38 18.46
C PRO A 100 -4.02 -11.05 18.09
N ILE A 101 -3.08 -11.53 18.91
CA ILE A 101 -1.66 -11.52 18.57
C ILE A 101 -1.44 -12.36 17.31
N GLY A 102 -0.55 -11.92 16.41
CA GLY A 102 -0.28 -12.60 15.14
C GLY A 102 -1.25 -12.21 14.02
N LYS A 103 -2.17 -11.27 14.27
CA LYS A 103 -3.09 -10.73 13.26
C LYS A 103 -2.58 -9.41 12.70
N CYS A 104 -2.85 -9.17 11.42
CA CYS A 104 -2.73 -7.88 10.76
C CYS A 104 -4.11 -7.26 10.54
N TYR A 105 -4.23 -5.94 10.68
CA TYR A 105 -5.43 -5.19 10.34
C TYR A 105 -5.08 -4.09 9.35
N TYR A 106 -5.88 -3.92 8.28
CA TYR A 106 -5.91 -2.68 7.53
C TYR A 106 -6.49 -1.60 8.45
N TYR A 107 -5.79 -0.48 8.63
CA TYR A 107 -6.02 0.37 9.78
C TYR A 107 -6.14 1.85 9.38
N PRO A 108 -7.32 2.32 8.93
CA PRO A 108 -7.52 3.71 8.57
C PRO A 108 -7.31 4.61 9.77
N MET A 109 -6.36 5.53 9.68
CA MET A 109 -6.07 6.56 10.68
C MET A 109 -6.69 7.87 10.26
N ILE A 110 -7.34 8.56 11.19
CA ILE A 110 -8.01 9.84 10.90
C ILE A 110 -7.64 10.95 11.89
N ASP A 111 -7.78 12.19 11.42
CA ASP A 111 -7.64 13.39 12.23
C ASP A 111 -8.95 13.79 12.94
N GLU A 112 -8.95 14.94 13.61
CA GLU A 112 -10.11 15.47 14.35
C GLU A 112 -11.31 15.82 13.47
N ASN A 113 -11.09 16.03 12.17
CA ASN A 113 -12.13 16.32 11.17
C ASN A 113 -12.59 15.06 10.43
N ALA A 114 -12.09 13.89 10.80
CA ALA A 114 -12.24 12.59 10.14
C ALA A 114 -11.50 12.51 8.77
N GLY A 115 -10.55 13.38 8.49
CA GLY A 115 -9.66 13.30 7.34
C GLY A 115 -8.67 12.15 7.48
N MET A 116 -8.41 11.43 6.38
CA MET A 116 -7.50 10.29 6.35
C MET A 116 -6.03 10.74 6.51
N ILE A 117 -5.39 10.36 7.62
CA ILE A 117 -3.94 10.60 7.83
C ILE A 117 -3.10 9.56 7.11
N ASN A 118 -3.52 8.29 7.19
CA ASN A 118 -2.83 7.14 6.62
C ASN A 118 -3.72 5.89 6.68
N ASP A 119 -3.33 4.84 5.97
CA ASP A 119 -4.00 3.54 5.94
C ASP A 119 -3.03 2.38 6.21
N PRO A 120 -2.25 2.42 7.30
CA PRO A 120 -1.22 1.42 7.53
C PRO A 120 -1.79 0.02 7.73
N VAL A 121 -0.92 -0.98 7.58
CA VAL A 121 -1.17 -2.30 8.13
C VAL A 121 -0.71 -2.31 9.59
N LEU A 122 -1.64 -2.57 10.50
CA LEU A 122 -1.38 -2.72 11.93
C LEU A 122 -1.06 -4.19 12.24
N LEU A 123 0.08 -4.45 12.88
CA LEU A 123 0.48 -5.76 13.39
C LEU A 123 0.44 -5.75 14.92
N LYS A 124 -0.29 -6.68 15.55
CA LYS A 124 -0.27 -6.88 17.00
C LYS A 124 0.78 -7.94 17.36
N LEU A 125 1.92 -7.50 17.86
CA LEU A 125 3.08 -8.36 18.18
C LEU A 125 3.00 -9.01 19.56
N SER A 126 2.43 -8.28 20.51
CA SER A 126 2.09 -8.76 21.86
C SER A 126 0.95 -7.91 22.43
N GLU A 127 0.55 -8.14 23.67
CA GLU A 127 -0.56 -7.38 24.28
C GLU A 127 -0.32 -5.85 24.29
N ASN A 128 0.92 -5.42 24.45
CA ASN A 128 1.30 -4.01 24.54
C ASN A 128 2.38 -3.62 23.51
N LYS A 129 2.45 -4.32 22.38
CA LYS A 129 3.43 -4.03 21.33
C LYS A 129 2.81 -4.15 19.95
N TYR A 130 2.90 -3.06 19.19
CA TYR A 130 2.33 -2.93 17.87
C TYR A 130 3.34 -2.39 16.86
N TRP A 131 3.19 -2.78 15.60
CA TRP A 131 3.80 -2.10 14.46
C TRP A 131 2.72 -1.54 13.56
N LEU A 132 2.95 -0.32 13.07
CA LEU A 132 2.23 0.27 11.95
C LEU A 132 3.17 0.24 10.75
N SER A 133 2.83 -0.51 9.71
CA SER A 133 3.50 -0.51 8.41
C SER A 133 2.87 0.57 7.57
N VAL A 134 3.56 1.73 7.45
CA VAL A 134 2.94 2.97 6.98
C VAL A 134 3.06 3.15 5.47
N ALA A 135 1.99 3.68 4.86
CA ALA A 135 2.05 4.36 3.57
C ALA A 135 2.80 5.70 3.70
N ASP A 136 2.74 6.58 2.72
CA ASP A 136 3.55 7.81 2.70
C ASP A 136 2.95 8.92 3.58
N SER A 137 3.33 8.99 4.86
CA SER A 137 3.04 10.13 5.75
C SER A 137 3.80 10.08 7.09
N ASP A 138 3.69 11.16 7.90
CA ASP A 138 4.40 11.35 9.17
C ASP A 138 3.74 10.69 10.39
N VAL A 139 3.30 9.44 10.27
CA VAL A 139 2.62 8.69 11.35
C VAL A 139 3.47 8.60 12.64
N LEU A 140 4.79 8.52 12.52
CA LEU A 140 5.69 8.50 13.69
C LEU A 140 5.53 9.77 14.54
N LEU A 141 5.51 10.94 13.91
CA LEU A 141 5.39 12.23 14.60
C LEU A 141 3.98 12.43 15.16
N TRP A 142 2.96 11.99 14.41
CA TRP A 142 1.58 11.98 14.88
C TRP A 142 1.41 11.16 16.15
N ALA A 143 1.89 9.91 16.15
CA ALA A 143 1.81 9.04 17.32
C ALA A 143 2.58 9.61 18.54
N LYS A 144 3.79 10.16 18.33
CA LYS A 144 4.56 10.81 19.39
C LYS A 144 3.85 12.05 19.95
N GLY A 145 3.30 12.90 19.08
CA GLY A 145 2.57 14.10 19.51
C GLY A 145 1.36 13.76 20.38
N LEU A 146 0.59 12.75 19.97
CA LEU A 146 -0.56 12.27 20.75
C LEU A 146 -0.14 11.67 22.10
N ALA A 147 0.93 10.86 22.11
CA ALA A 147 1.42 10.26 23.34
C ALA A 147 1.86 11.31 24.36
N VAL A 148 2.58 12.33 23.92
CA VAL A 148 2.98 13.47 24.76
C VAL A 148 1.76 14.25 25.25
N GLY A 149 0.85 14.61 24.35
CA GLY A 149 -0.35 15.40 24.69
C GLY A 149 -1.33 14.69 25.62
N ARG A 150 -1.27 13.34 25.70
CA ARG A 150 -2.12 12.52 26.56
C ARG A 150 -1.39 11.92 27.77
N ASN A 151 -0.11 12.20 27.94
CA ASN A 151 0.75 11.60 28.97
C ASN A 151 0.74 10.05 28.95
N PHE A 152 0.70 9.45 27.76
CA PHE A 152 0.69 7.99 27.64
C PHE A 152 2.09 7.41 27.93
N LYS A 153 2.12 6.32 28.67
CA LYS A 153 3.34 5.56 29.00
C LYS A 153 3.66 4.60 27.86
N VAL A 154 4.29 5.12 26.83
CA VAL A 154 4.69 4.38 25.62
C VAL A 154 6.08 4.81 25.16
N ASP A 155 6.81 3.87 24.59
CA ASP A 155 7.98 4.12 23.75
C ASP A 155 7.59 3.99 22.28
N ILE A 156 7.95 5.00 21.47
CA ILE A 156 7.57 5.09 20.05
C ILE A 156 8.84 5.33 19.24
N ILE A 157 9.19 4.34 18.43
CA ILE A 157 10.41 4.38 17.59
C ILE A 157 10.12 3.91 16.16
N GLU A 158 11.02 4.24 15.26
CA GLU A 158 11.20 3.52 14.00
C GLU A 158 12.19 2.38 14.26
N PRO A 159 11.77 1.11 14.23
CA PRO A 159 12.67 -0.01 14.45
C PRO A 159 13.55 -0.26 13.20
N ASP A 160 14.66 -0.96 13.37
CA ASP A 160 15.53 -1.41 12.27
C ASP A 160 14.87 -2.59 11.53
N VAL A 161 13.84 -2.29 10.73
CA VAL A 161 12.99 -3.27 10.03
C VAL A 161 12.72 -2.81 8.60
N TYR A 162 12.90 -3.72 7.66
CA TYR A 162 12.83 -3.45 6.22
C TYR A 162 11.97 -4.49 5.51
N PRO A 163 10.73 -4.15 5.16
CA PRO A 163 9.85 -5.07 4.43
C PRO A 163 10.37 -5.42 3.03
N LEU A 164 10.32 -6.72 2.72
CA LEU A 164 10.57 -7.30 1.40
C LEU A 164 9.35 -8.13 1.03
N ALA A 165 8.71 -7.83 -0.09
CA ALA A 165 7.52 -8.54 -0.52
C ALA A 165 7.85 -9.60 -1.58
N ILE A 166 7.21 -10.77 -1.44
CA ILE A 166 7.24 -11.87 -2.41
C ILE A 166 5.81 -12.09 -2.88
N GLN A 167 5.53 -11.68 -4.10
CA GLN A 167 4.16 -11.62 -4.63
C GLN A 167 4.00 -12.50 -5.87
N GLY A 168 2.81 -13.04 -6.05
CA GLY A 168 2.43 -13.87 -7.19
C GLY A 168 2.02 -15.29 -6.81
N PRO A 169 1.35 -16.05 -7.71
CA PRO A 169 0.74 -17.34 -7.40
C PRO A 169 1.72 -18.43 -6.98
N LYS A 170 3.01 -18.32 -7.31
CA LYS A 170 4.05 -19.29 -6.90
C LYS A 170 4.79 -18.87 -5.62
N SER A 171 4.37 -17.79 -4.96
CA SER A 171 5.03 -17.27 -3.76
C SER A 171 4.95 -18.24 -2.58
N GLU A 172 3.85 -19.00 -2.44
CA GLU A 172 3.68 -19.96 -1.35
C GLU A 172 4.69 -21.11 -1.43
N GLU A 173 4.87 -21.69 -2.62
CA GLU A 173 5.84 -22.77 -2.83
C GLU A 173 7.27 -22.28 -2.61
N LEU A 174 7.62 -21.11 -3.17
CA LEU A 174 8.93 -20.49 -2.97
C LEU A 174 9.19 -20.25 -1.48
N MET A 175 8.27 -19.62 -0.78
CA MET A 175 8.45 -19.31 0.64
C MET A 175 8.50 -20.59 1.50
N SER A 176 7.77 -21.62 1.10
CA SER A 176 7.80 -22.94 1.75
C SER A 176 9.16 -23.63 1.58
N SER A 177 9.80 -23.50 0.43
CA SER A 177 11.13 -24.09 0.19
C SER A 177 12.22 -23.46 1.06
N ILE A 178 12.05 -22.21 1.50
CA ILE A 178 13.01 -21.48 2.32
C ILE A 178 12.70 -21.60 3.82
N PHE A 179 11.41 -21.39 4.20
CA PHE A 179 10.98 -21.28 5.59
C PHE A 179 10.21 -22.49 6.10
N GLY A 180 10.05 -23.52 5.26
CA GLY A 180 9.38 -24.78 5.57
C GLY A 180 7.87 -24.73 5.46
N GLU A 181 7.22 -25.91 5.47
CA GLU A 181 5.78 -26.12 5.25
C GLU A 181 4.87 -25.34 6.23
N LYS A 182 5.41 -24.91 7.38
CA LYS A 182 4.64 -24.14 8.37
C LYS A 182 4.11 -22.83 7.78
N ILE A 183 4.78 -22.26 6.77
CA ILE A 183 4.38 -20.97 6.17
C ILE A 183 3.05 -21.09 5.41
N LYS A 184 2.74 -22.24 4.81
CA LYS A 184 1.48 -22.51 4.11
C LYS A 184 0.25 -22.45 5.04
N LYS A 185 0.46 -22.61 6.35
CA LYS A 185 -0.61 -22.50 7.36
C LYS A 185 -0.96 -21.06 7.70
N LEU A 186 -0.16 -20.08 7.22
CA LEU A 186 -0.39 -18.68 7.46
C LEU A 186 -1.62 -18.21 6.67
N LYS A 187 -2.65 -17.75 7.39
CA LYS A 187 -3.86 -17.20 6.76
C LYS A 187 -3.62 -15.78 6.28
N PHE A 188 -4.38 -15.33 5.29
CA PHE A 188 -4.34 -13.95 4.83
C PHE A 188 -4.52 -12.96 5.99
N PHE A 189 -3.72 -11.90 6.01
CA PHE A 189 -3.64 -10.90 7.07
C PHE A 189 -3.33 -11.50 8.47
N HIS A 190 -2.45 -12.52 8.49
CA HIS A 190 -1.82 -13.03 9.70
C HIS A 190 -0.31 -13.09 9.48
N PHE A 191 0.43 -13.01 10.59
CA PHE A 191 1.88 -13.18 10.58
C PHE A 191 2.32 -14.21 11.60
N SER A 192 3.54 -14.73 11.43
CA SER A 192 4.23 -15.57 12.40
C SER A 192 5.72 -15.29 12.37
N PHE A 193 6.43 -15.87 13.33
CA PHE A 193 7.89 -15.78 13.42
C PHE A 193 8.54 -16.96 12.73
N PHE A 194 9.56 -16.66 11.92
CA PHE A 194 10.37 -17.64 11.21
C PHE A 194 11.86 -17.34 11.44
N GLU A 195 12.69 -18.37 11.52
CA GLU A 195 14.14 -18.21 11.69
C GLU A 195 14.78 -17.88 10.34
N PHE A 196 15.67 -16.89 10.36
CA PHE A 196 16.56 -16.56 9.25
C PHE A 196 17.90 -16.09 9.80
N GLU A 197 19.00 -16.76 9.40
CA GLU A 197 20.37 -16.44 9.84
C GLU A 197 20.47 -16.27 11.38
N GLY A 198 19.91 -17.23 12.13
CA GLY A 198 19.92 -17.24 13.60
C GLY A 198 19.05 -16.16 14.27
N THR A 199 18.21 -15.45 13.52
CA THR A 199 17.33 -14.40 14.04
C THR A 199 15.87 -14.67 13.69
N LYS A 200 14.96 -14.25 14.58
CA LYS A 200 13.52 -14.35 14.34
C LYS A 200 13.01 -13.17 13.52
N GLN A 201 12.51 -13.47 12.34
CA GLN A 201 11.86 -12.51 11.44
C GLN A 201 10.36 -12.67 11.47
N ILE A 202 9.62 -11.60 11.24
CA ILE A 202 8.17 -11.63 11.04
C ILE A 202 7.91 -11.84 9.55
N ILE A 203 7.06 -12.83 9.23
CA ILE A 203 6.52 -13.01 7.88
C ILE A 203 5.01 -12.95 7.96
N ALA A 204 4.41 -12.04 7.21
CA ALA A 204 2.96 -11.91 7.06
C ALA A 204 2.51 -12.44 5.70
N ARG A 205 1.33 -13.08 5.64
CA ARG A 205 0.65 -13.34 4.37
C ARG A 205 -0.15 -12.12 4.01
N SER A 206 0.47 -11.22 3.28
CA SER A 206 -0.03 -9.90 2.88
C SER A 206 0.71 -9.38 1.67
N GLY A 207 0.30 -8.24 1.14
CA GLY A 207 0.96 -7.58 0.03
C GLY A 207 0.09 -6.50 -0.58
N TYR A 208 0.68 -5.68 -1.44
CA TYR A 208 0.00 -4.62 -2.19
C TYR A 208 -0.22 -5.04 -3.65
N SER A 209 -0.86 -6.20 -3.81
CA SER A 209 -1.29 -6.76 -5.09
C SER A 209 -2.62 -7.51 -4.92
N LYS A 210 -3.33 -7.78 -6.01
CA LYS A 210 -4.47 -8.70 -6.00
C LYS A 210 -4.05 -10.18 -6.03
N GLN A 211 -2.75 -10.43 -6.14
CA GLN A 211 -2.16 -11.77 -6.11
C GLN A 211 -1.94 -12.24 -4.66
N ASP A 212 -1.75 -13.54 -4.48
CA ASP A 212 -1.27 -14.05 -3.19
C ASP A 212 0.20 -13.68 -2.97
N GLY A 213 0.62 -13.61 -1.71
CA GLY A 213 1.98 -13.22 -1.41
C GLY A 213 2.29 -13.09 0.07
N PHE A 214 3.55 -12.75 0.33
CA PHE A 214 4.10 -12.58 1.66
C PHE A 214 4.91 -11.32 1.76
N GLU A 215 4.94 -10.73 2.95
CA GLU A 215 5.83 -9.64 3.32
C GLU A 215 6.74 -10.11 4.46
N ILE A 216 8.04 -10.07 4.22
CA ILE A 216 9.07 -10.38 5.21
C ILE A 216 9.50 -9.07 5.85
N TYR A 217 9.16 -8.87 7.11
CA TYR A 217 9.59 -7.71 7.89
C TYR A 217 10.97 -7.99 8.46
N LEU A 218 12.01 -7.82 7.61
CA LEU A 218 13.39 -8.14 7.97
C LEU A 218 13.87 -7.20 9.06
N LYS A 219 14.23 -7.75 10.21
CA LYS A 219 14.91 -7.06 11.29
C LYS A 219 16.42 -7.17 11.09
N GLY A 220 17.07 -6.00 10.98
CA GLY A 220 18.51 -5.89 10.81
C GLY A 220 18.93 -5.57 9.37
N PHE A 221 19.41 -4.34 9.15
CA PHE A 221 19.88 -3.85 7.85
C PHE A 221 20.92 -4.78 7.20
N SER A 222 21.87 -5.28 7.99
CA SER A 222 22.98 -6.12 7.50
C SER A 222 22.56 -7.45 6.88
N LEU A 223 21.37 -7.94 7.19
CA LEU A 223 20.85 -9.21 6.69
C LEU A 223 20.17 -9.09 5.30
N GLY A 224 19.91 -7.86 4.82
CA GLY A 224 19.12 -7.66 3.61
C GLY A 224 19.73 -8.28 2.37
N LYS A 225 21.03 -8.08 2.13
CA LYS A 225 21.72 -8.70 1.01
C LYS A 225 21.57 -10.22 1.01
N LYS A 226 21.81 -10.85 2.16
CA LYS A 226 21.72 -12.30 2.32
C LYS A 226 20.29 -12.81 2.09
N LEU A 227 19.27 -12.08 2.62
CA LEU A 227 17.87 -12.44 2.40
C LEU A 227 17.50 -12.37 0.92
N TRP A 228 17.87 -11.29 0.23
CA TRP A 228 17.62 -11.16 -1.21
C TRP A 228 18.25 -12.31 -1.99
N GLU A 229 19.54 -12.59 -1.75
CA GLU A 229 20.26 -13.66 -2.44
C GLU A 229 19.67 -15.04 -2.18
N THR A 230 19.25 -15.32 -0.94
CA THR A 230 18.57 -16.59 -0.59
C THR A 230 17.28 -16.76 -1.35
N ILE A 231 16.42 -15.71 -1.37
CA ILE A 231 15.13 -15.76 -2.06
C ILE A 231 15.35 -15.82 -3.58
N TRP A 232 16.28 -15.04 -4.10
CA TRP A 232 16.59 -15.02 -5.53
C TRP A 232 17.06 -16.37 -6.04
N GLU A 233 17.97 -17.04 -5.31
CA GLU A 233 18.48 -18.35 -5.70
C GLU A 233 17.39 -19.43 -5.66
N ALA A 234 16.65 -19.52 -4.57
CA ALA A 234 15.52 -20.46 -4.45
C ALA A 234 14.40 -20.13 -5.46
N GLY A 235 14.24 -18.86 -5.82
CA GLY A 235 13.20 -18.40 -6.72
C GLY A 235 13.40 -18.76 -8.19
N LYS A 236 14.60 -19.21 -8.60
CA LYS A 236 14.89 -19.61 -9.99
C LYS A 236 13.95 -20.71 -10.48
N ASP A 237 13.63 -21.66 -9.64
CA ASP A 237 12.71 -22.76 -9.98
C ASP A 237 11.25 -22.30 -10.09
N PHE A 238 10.93 -21.11 -9.57
CA PHE A 238 9.62 -20.49 -9.57
C PHE A 238 9.50 -19.31 -10.56
N ASN A 239 10.49 -19.18 -11.45
CA ASN A 239 10.58 -18.09 -12.41
C ASN A 239 10.51 -16.71 -11.75
N ILE A 240 11.32 -16.49 -10.70
CA ILE A 240 11.37 -15.22 -9.98
C ILE A 240 11.88 -14.09 -10.85
N SER A 241 11.28 -12.91 -10.70
CA SER A 241 11.72 -11.67 -11.33
C SER A 241 11.76 -10.54 -10.31
N PRO A 242 12.64 -9.54 -10.46
CA PRO A 242 12.51 -8.32 -9.68
C PRO A 242 11.27 -7.58 -10.14
N GLY A 243 10.57 -6.93 -9.22
CA GLY A 243 9.37 -6.18 -9.52
C GLY A 243 9.13 -5.04 -8.53
N CYS A 244 7.99 -4.43 -8.69
CA CYS A 244 7.48 -3.37 -7.81
C CYS A 244 5.94 -3.39 -7.85
N PRO A 245 5.25 -2.66 -6.97
CA PRO A 245 3.80 -2.54 -7.03
C PRO A 245 3.33 -2.20 -8.45
N ASN A 246 2.61 -3.13 -9.08
CA ASN A 246 2.19 -3.00 -10.47
C ASN A 246 0.92 -2.15 -10.58
N LEU A 247 0.96 -1.13 -11.44
CA LEU A 247 -0.14 -0.17 -11.56
C LEU A 247 -1.43 -0.81 -12.09
N ILE A 248 -1.33 -1.72 -13.06
CA ILE A 248 -2.50 -2.43 -13.62
C ILE A 248 -3.15 -3.29 -12.54
N ASP A 249 -2.33 -4.14 -11.89
CA ASP A 249 -2.79 -5.08 -10.88
C ASP A 249 -3.47 -4.39 -9.69
N ARG A 250 -2.88 -3.30 -9.16
CA ARG A 250 -3.45 -2.57 -8.03
C ARG A 250 -4.77 -1.87 -8.38
N ILE A 251 -4.87 -1.25 -9.57
CA ILE A 251 -6.11 -0.58 -10.01
C ILE A 251 -7.21 -1.61 -10.21
N GLU A 252 -6.93 -2.73 -10.91
CA GLU A 252 -7.89 -3.83 -11.07
C GLU A 252 -8.39 -4.34 -9.71
N GLY A 253 -7.49 -4.47 -8.74
CA GLY A 253 -7.80 -4.88 -7.37
C GLY A 253 -8.51 -3.82 -6.53
N GLY A 254 -8.66 -2.60 -7.03
CA GLY A 254 -9.24 -1.50 -6.25
C GLY A 254 -8.37 -1.08 -5.06
N LEU A 255 -7.05 -1.31 -5.12
CA LEU A 255 -6.12 -0.97 -4.05
C LEU A 255 -5.77 0.51 -4.13
N LEU A 256 -6.22 1.26 -3.14
CA LEU A 256 -6.00 2.69 -3.05
C LEU A 256 -4.58 3.02 -2.60
N SER A 257 -4.09 4.20 -2.94
CA SER A 257 -2.80 4.74 -2.54
C SER A 257 -2.98 6.10 -1.90
N TYR A 258 -2.49 6.26 -0.68
CA TYR A 258 -2.43 7.56 -0.01
C TYR A 258 -1.65 8.56 -0.88
N GLY A 259 -2.17 9.77 -0.99
CA GLY A 259 -1.61 10.81 -1.85
C GLY A 259 -2.11 10.80 -3.30
N ASN A 260 -2.67 9.67 -3.77
CA ASN A 260 -3.30 9.58 -5.09
C ASN A 260 -4.82 9.61 -5.00
N GLU A 261 -5.43 8.58 -4.42
CA GLU A 261 -6.89 8.44 -4.35
C GLU A 261 -7.48 9.16 -3.16
N PHE A 262 -6.74 9.32 -2.09
CA PHE A 262 -7.20 10.01 -0.88
C PHE A 262 -6.07 10.70 -0.10
N THR A 263 -6.46 11.71 0.65
CA THR A 263 -5.61 12.53 1.52
C THR A 263 -6.41 12.93 2.77
N LEU A 264 -5.91 13.89 3.54
CA LEU A 264 -6.65 14.53 4.65
C LEU A 264 -8.00 15.16 4.22
N GLU A 265 -8.21 15.42 2.93
CA GLU A 265 -9.47 15.97 2.39
C GLU A 265 -10.57 14.92 2.25
N ASN A 266 -10.26 13.65 2.49
CA ASN A 266 -11.17 12.54 2.34
C ASN A 266 -11.39 11.83 3.68
N ASN A 267 -12.62 11.42 3.93
CA ASN A 267 -12.94 10.60 5.09
C ASN A 267 -13.00 9.10 4.73
N PRO A 268 -12.92 8.19 5.71
CA PRO A 268 -12.87 6.75 5.44
C PRO A 268 -14.12 6.21 4.73
N ILE A 269 -15.27 6.87 4.85
CA ILE A 269 -16.51 6.44 4.18
C ILE A 269 -16.45 6.75 2.68
N GLU A 270 -15.92 7.93 2.31
CA GLU A 270 -15.65 8.27 0.91
C GLU A 270 -14.67 7.30 0.26
N CYS A 271 -13.68 6.82 1.02
CA CYS A 271 -12.68 5.86 0.58
C CYS A 271 -13.19 4.40 0.47
N GLY A 272 -14.45 4.12 0.84
CA GLY A 272 -14.99 2.77 0.83
C GLY A 272 -14.54 1.91 2.01
N PHE A 273 -14.06 2.52 3.08
CA PHE A 273 -13.60 1.84 4.31
C PHE A 273 -14.70 1.72 5.37
N ASP A 274 -15.96 1.76 4.95
CA ASP A 274 -17.16 1.66 5.80
C ASP A 274 -17.05 0.48 6.78
N ASN A 275 -16.61 -0.69 6.30
CA ASN A 275 -16.49 -1.90 7.10
C ASN A 275 -15.53 -1.79 8.29
N TYR A 276 -14.61 -0.84 8.25
CA TYR A 276 -13.68 -0.58 9.37
C TYR A 276 -14.19 0.46 10.34
N CYS A 277 -15.32 1.12 10.03
CA CYS A 277 -15.92 2.20 10.80
C CYS A 277 -17.27 1.82 11.44
N ASN A 278 -17.64 0.54 11.45
CA ASN A 278 -18.98 0.08 11.88
C ASN A 278 -19.20 0.13 13.40
N ASN A 279 -18.13 0.07 14.18
CA ASN A 279 -18.21 0.06 15.65
C ASN A 279 -17.54 1.31 16.23
N LEU A 280 -18.33 2.34 16.50
CA LEU A 280 -17.87 3.59 17.12
C LEU A 280 -18.05 3.61 18.64
N SER A 281 -18.09 2.45 19.31
CA SER A 281 -18.31 2.35 20.77
C SER A 281 -17.13 2.86 21.58
N HIS A 282 -15.89 2.67 21.09
CA HIS A 282 -14.67 3.17 21.72
C HIS A 282 -14.45 4.66 21.44
N ASP A 283 -13.51 5.26 22.15
CA ASP A 283 -13.12 6.65 21.92
C ASP A 283 -11.93 6.76 21.00
N PHE A 284 -11.97 7.71 20.05
CA PHE A 284 -10.89 7.97 19.06
C PHE A 284 -10.99 9.41 18.54
N ILE A 285 -9.90 9.90 18.00
CA ILE A 285 -9.81 11.22 17.35
C ILE A 285 -10.73 11.24 16.14
N GLY A 286 -11.47 12.33 15.95
CA GLY A 286 -12.40 12.49 14.82
C GLY A 286 -13.76 11.79 15.01
N LYS A 287 -14.02 11.13 16.15
CA LYS A 287 -15.27 10.39 16.40
C LYS A 287 -16.53 11.20 16.15
N ASN A 288 -16.57 12.44 16.65
CA ASN A 288 -17.74 13.30 16.48
C ASN A 288 -17.92 13.77 15.03
N ALA A 289 -16.83 14.08 14.35
CA ALA A 289 -16.83 14.42 12.92
C ALA A 289 -17.32 13.24 12.08
N LEU A 290 -16.79 12.04 12.32
CA LEU A 290 -17.20 10.83 11.63
C LEU A 290 -18.68 10.47 11.88
N LYS A 291 -19.17 10.61 13.10
CA LYS A 291 -20.61 10.43 13.42
C LYS A 291 -21.49 11.41 12.65
N LYS A 292 -21.05 12.68 12.51
CA LYS A 292 -21.77 13.69 11.73
C LYS A 292 -21.81 13.31 10.25
N ILE A 293 -20.68 12.85 9.69
CA ILE A 293 -20.58 12.35 8.32
C ILE A 293 -21.54 11.17 8.10
N LEU A 294 -21.53 10.17 8.98
CA LEU A 294 -22.41 9.01 8.88
C LEU A 294 -23.90 9.38 8.96
N LYS A 295 -24.25 10.41 9.76
CA LYS A 295 -25.64 10.91 9.87
C LYS A 295 -26.07 11.68 8.63
N ASN A 296 -25.22 12.55 8.09
CA ASN A 296 -25.56 13.43 6.98
C ASN A 296 -25.37 12.74 5.60
N GLY A 297 -24.60 11.65 5.58
CA GLY A 297 -24.10 11.02 4.34
C GLY A 297 -22.88 11.74 3.78
N ILE A 298 -22.27 11.14 2.77
CA ILE A 298 -21.11 11.65 2.03
C ILE A 298 -21.56 12.26 0.70
N GLU A 299 -20.78 13.21 0.18
CA GLU A 299 -21.07 13.88 -1.10
C GLU A 299 -20.32 13.25 -2.29
N LYS A 300 -19.26 12.51 -2.03
CA LYS A 300 -18.45 11.81 -3.04
C LYS A 300 -18.03 10.46 -2.51
N LYS A 301 -17.75 9.51 -3.41
CA LYS A 301 -17.28 8.16 -3.07
C LYS A 301 -16.30 7.63 -4.10
N ILE A 302 -15.31 6.88 -3.64
CA ILE A 302 -14.39 6.17 -4.54
C ILE A 302 -15.13 5.12 -5.37
N LYS A 303 -14.92 5.16 -6.68
CA LYS A 303 -15.51 4.25 -7.66
C LYS A 303 -14.48 3.86 -8.71
N GLY A 304 -14.74 2.74 -9.36
CA GLY A 304 -14.08 2.39 -10.61
C GLY A 304 -14.75 3.11 -11.79
N ILE A 305 -13.95 3.43 -12.80
CA ILE A 305 -14.45 3.91 -14.10
C ILE A 305 -13.80 3.06 -15.18
N THR A 306 -14.63 2.44 -16.02
CA THR A 306 -14.19 1.85 -17.29
C THR A 306 -14.46 2.84 -18.42
N PHE A 307 -13.57 2.93 -19.42
CA PHE A 307 -13.80 3.83 -20.56
C PHE A 307 -13.17 3.31 -21.83
N ASP A 308 -13.79 3.66 -22.96
CA ASP A 308 -13.44 3.19 -24.31
C ASP A 308 -12.18 3.86 -24.89
N GLY A 309 -11.89 3.54 -26.15
CA GLY A 309 -10.79 4.08 -26.93
C GLY A 309 -9.51 3.27 -26.86
N SER A 310 -8.46 3.79 -27.49
CA SER A 310 -7.14 3.16 -27.48
C SER A 310 -6.55 3.07 -26.06
N PRO A 311 -5.63 2.12 -25.80
CA PRO A 311 -4.94 2.03 -24.52
C PRO A 311 -4.35 3.37 -24.08
N THR A 312 -4.66 3.79 -22.87
CA THR A 312 -4.08 5.00 -22.25
C THR A 312 -2.79 4.65 -21.53
N PRO A 313 -1.78 5.54 -21.57
CA PRO A 313 -0.63 5.43 -20.68
C PRO A 313 -1.05 5.59 -19.21
N PRO A 314 -0.16 5.29 -18.25
CA PRO A 314 -0.39 5.56 -16.83
C PRO A 314 -0.81 7.00 -16.58
N CYS A 315 -1.82 7.19 -15.74
CA CYS A 315 -2.30 8.49 -15.33
C CYS A 315 -1.23 9.21 -14.48
N THR A 316 -0.63 10.24 -15.04
CA THR A 316 0.34 11.12 -14.34
C THR A 316 -0.27 12.48 -13.99
N ILE A 317 -1.35 12.85 -14.65
CA ILE A 317 -2.18 14.02 -14.39
C ILE A 317 -3.61 13.52 -14.31
N PRO A 318 -4.42 13.94 -13.32
CA PRO A 318 -5.79 13.47 -13.18
C PRO A 318 -6.61 13.66 -14.45
N PHE A 319 -7.39 12.66 -14.84
CA PHE A 319 -8.30 12.74 -15.98
C PHE A 319 -9.67 13.24 -15.50
N PRO A 320 -10.13 14.43 -15.94
CA PRO A 320 -11.47 14.92 -15.58
C PRO A 320 -12.57 13.96 -16.05
N VAL A 321 -13.56 13.75 -15.18
CA VAL A 321 -14.75 12.94 -15.44
C VAL A 321 -15.96 13.85 -15.45
N TYR A 322 -16.75 13.77 -16.52
CA TYR A 322 -17.94 14.59 -16.73
C TYR A 322 -19.20 13.73 -16.82
N SER A 323 -20.31 14.30 -16.35
CA SER A 323 -21.65 13.77 -16.64
C SER A 323 -22.01 13.98 -18.12
N LYS A 324 -23.09 13.35 -18.60
CA LYS A 324 -23.65 13.59 -19.94
C LYS A 324 -24.00 15.08 -20.19
N ASN A 325 -24.33 15.80 -19.12
CA ASN A 325 -24.65 17.23 -19.17
C ASN A 325 -23.43 18.13 -19.04
N ARG A 326 -22.20 17.58 -19.13
CA ARG A 326 -20.93 18.31 -19.08
C ARG A 326 -20.60 18.93 -17.71
N PHE A 327 -21.22 18.51 -16.62
CA PHE A 327 -20.78 18.85 -15.28
C PHE A 327 -19.62 17.94 -14.90
N GLN A 328 -18.53 18.51 -14.41
CA GLN A 328 -17.42 17.71 -13.86
C GLN A 328 -17.88 17.08 -12.55
N ILE A 329 -17.79 15.76 -12.46
CA ILE A 329 -18.32 14.94 -11.37
C ILE A 329 -17.24 14.13 -10.64
N GLY A 330 -16.00 14.30 -11.04
CA GLY A 330 -14.84 13.63 -10.45
C GLY A 330 -13.58 13.74 -11.29
N ASN A 331 -12.54 13.07 -10.81
CA ASN A 331 -11.27 12.95 -11.52
C ASN A 331 -10.74 11.53 -11.34
N ILE A 332 -10.27 10.90 -12.40
CA ILE A 332 -9.48 9.68 -12.31
C ILE A 332 -8.08 10.10 -11.85
N THR A 333 -7.67 9.62 -10.68
CA THR A 333 -6.36 9.91 -10.09
C THR A 333 -5.33 8.83 -10.36
N SER A 334 -5.81 7.61 -10.62
CA SER A 334 -5.00 6.50 -11.10
C SER A 334 -5.75 5.79 -12.22
N GLY A 335 -5.16 5.72 -13.40
CA GLY A 335 -5.78 5.11 -14.58
C GLY A 335 -4.73 4.53 -15.52
N ILE A 336 -5.12 3.46 -16.22
CA ILE A 336 -4.31 2.75 -17.19
C ILE A 336 -5.20 1.82 -18.02
N TYR A 337 -4.68 1.33 -19.15
CA TYR A 337 -5.31 0.23 -19.87
C TYR A 337 -5.08 -1.11 -19.15
N SER A 338 -6.14 -1.88 -18.93
CA SER A 338 -6.06 -3.26 -18.43
C SER A 338 -6.06 -4.23 -19.61
N PRO A 339 -4.97 -4.99 -19.82
CA PRO A 339 -4.90 -5.97 -20.90
C PRO A 339 -5.79 -7.21 -20.62
N PHE A 340 -6.07 -7.49 -19.36
CA PHE A 340 -6.97 -8.57 -18.97
C PHE A 340 -8.44 -8.22 -19.23
N LEU A 341 -8.87 -7.04 -18.76
CA LEU A 341 -10.25 -6.54 -18.97
C LEU A 341 -10.46 -6.00 -20.39
N LYS A 342 -9.38 -5.78 -21.16
CA LYS A 342 -9.39 -5.22 -22.52
C LYS A 342 -10.09 -3.86 -22.61
N THR A 343 -9.92 -3.05 -21.57
CA THR A 343 -10.51 -1.70 -21.47
C THR A 343 -9.61 -0.79 -20.63
N ASN A 344 -9.79 0.52 -20.80
CA ASN A 344 -9.17 1.47 -19.88
C ASN A 344 -9.92 1.46 -18.56
N ILE A 345 -9.19 1.52 -17.45
CA ILE A 345 -9.72 1.52 -16.09
C ILE A 345 -9.12 2.66 -15.28
N GLY A 346 -9.88 3.17 -14.32
CA GLY A 346 -9.39 4.20 -13.42
C GLY A 346 -10.14 4.25 -12.10
N LEU A 347 -9.46 4.78 -11.07
CA LEU A 347 -10.02 5.06 -9.76
C LEU A 347 -10.38 6.54 -9.68
N SER A 348 -11.59 6.85 -9.22
CA SER A 348 -12.10 8.22 -9.14
C SER A 348 -12.97 8.42 -7.92
N MET A 349 -12.80 9.55 -7.23
CA MET A 349 -13.85 10.07 -6.35
C MET A 349 -14.94 10.63 -7.21
N VAL A 350 -16.17 10.07 -7.12
CA VAL A 350 -17.32 10.43 -7.93
C VAL A 350 -18.42 11.04 -7.06
N ASP A 351 -19.00 12.14 -7.49
CA ASP A 351 -20.06 12.86 -6.80
C ASP A 351 -21.32 11.99 -6.60
N ARG A 352 -22.08 12.25 -5.53
CA ARG A 352 -23.20 11.46 -5.02
C ARG A 352 -24.21 11.07 -6.09
N ASP A 353 -24.63 12.00 -6.93
CA ASP A 353 -25.70 11.78 -7.91
C ASP A 353 -25.26 10.90 -9.10
N TYR A 354 -23.95 10.57 -9.18
CA TYR A 354 -23.36 9.91 -10.35
C TYR A 354 -22.60 8.61 -10.02
N TRP A 355 -22.54 8.17 -8.77
CA TRP A 355 -21.74 7.00 -8.38
C TRP A 355 -22.42 5.64 -8.52
N ASN A 356 -23.64 5.59 -9.10
CA ASN A 356 -24.34 4.33 -9.34
C ASN A 356 -23.65 3.50 -10.43
N ASP A 357 -23.57 2.19 -10.22
CA ASP A 357 -22.97 1.29 -11.20
C ASP A 357 -23.73 1.33 -12.53
N GLY A 358 -22.97 1.36 -13.62
CA GLY A 358 -23.51 1.51 -14.97
C GLY A 358 -23.82 2.96 -15.40
N GLN A 359 -23.67 3.95 -14.51
CA GLN A 359 -23.84 5.36 -14.84
C GLN A 359 -22.87 5.76 -15.96
N ASP A 360 -23.40 6.29 -17.05
CA ASP A 360 -22.60 6.79 -18.18
C ASP A 360 -21.88 8.09 -17.81
N VAL A 361 -20.61 8.16 -18.17
CA VAL A 361 -19.72 9.30 -17.95
C VAL A 361 -18.89 9.59 -19.20
N ILE A 362 -18.25 10.74 -19.23
CA ILE A 362 -17.27 11.13 -20.24
C ILE A 362 -15.95 11.37 -19.54
N VAL A 363 -14.89 10.69 -19.97
CA VAL A 363 -13.52 10.86 -19.47
C VAL A 363 -12.74 11.69 -20.47
N LEU A 364 -12.16 12.81 -20.03
CA LEU A 364 -11.25 13.61 -20.84
C LEU A 364 -9.79 13.16 -20.57
N THR A 365 -9.18 12.53 -21.55
CA THR A 365 -7.80 12.05 -21.45
C THR A 365 -6.77 13.12 -21.90
N PRO A 366 -5.46 12.98 -21.54
CA PRO A 366 -4.46 14.03 -21.83
C PRO A 366 -4.22 14.35 -23.30
N ASP A 367 -4.64 13.47 -24.20
CA ASP A 367 -4.66 13.69 -25.65
C ASP A 367 -5.81 14.58 -26.12
N ASN A 368 -6.59 15.18 -25.18
CA ASN A 368 -7.79 15.97 -25.40
C ASN A 368 -8.93 15.19 -26.09
N ILE A 369 -8.94 13.87 -25.96
CA ILE A 369 -10.02 13.02 -26.48
C ILE A 369 -11.04 12.76 -25.39
N GLU A 370 -12.31 12.97 -25.70
CA GLU A 370 -13.42 12.55 -24.85
C GLU A 370 -13.75 11.09 -25.12
N ARG A 371 -13.77 10.30 -24.06
CA ARG A 371 -14.01 8.87 -24.11
C ARG A 371 -15.26 8.53 -23.32
N LYS A 372 -16.11 7.68 -23.86
CA LYS A 372 -17.30 7.20 -23.17
C LYS A 372 -16.88 6.20 -22.09
N GLY A 373 -17.46 6.36 -20.92
CA GLY A 373 -17.14 5.48 -19.79
C GLY A 373 -18.38 5.14 -18.97
N LYS A 374 -18.16 4.24 -18.03
CA LYS A 374 -19.17 3.83 -17.03
C LYS A 374 -18.55 3.76 -15.65
N VAL A 375 -19.34 4.21 -14.67
CA VAL A 375 -19.02 4.01 -13.26
C VAL A 375 -19.26 2.54 -12.89
N CYS A 376 -18.41 1.96 -12.07
CA CYS A 376 -18.55 0.60 -11.54
C CYS A 376 -18.06 0.49 -10.09
N SER A 377 -18.46 -0.56 -9.42
CA SER A 377 -17.95 -0.91 -8.11
C SER A 377 -16.50 -1.41 -8.16
N LEU A 378 -15.81 -1.34 -7.03
CA LEU A 378 -14.46 -1.88 -6.84
C LEU A 378 -14.51 -3.12 -5.93
N PRO A 379 -13.60 -4.10 -6.10
CA PRO A 379 -12.65 -4.21 -7.22
C PRO A 379 -13.34 -4.34 -8.58
N PHE A 380 -12.59 -4.12 -9.68
CA PHE A 380 -13.15 -4.34 -11.02
C PHE A 380 -13.49 -5.81 -11.18
N ASN A 381 -14.78 -6.11 -11.37
CA ASN A 381 -15.28 -7.47 -11.51
C ASN A 381 -15.04 -7.99 -12.93
N TYR A 382 -14.59 -9.23 -12.99
CA TYR A 382 -14.52 -10.02 -14.20
C TYR A 382 -15.93 -10.57 -14.47
N SER A 383 -16.69 -9.96 -15.36
CA SER A 383 -17.95 -10.50 -15.86
C SER A 383 -17.70 -11.45 -17.03
#